data_2c7ebad56dad998616c20cceb079285e
#
_entry.id   2c7ebad56dad998616c20cceb079285e
#
_cell.length_a   1.000
_cell.length_b   1.000
_cell.length_c   1.000
_cell.angle_alpha   90.00
_cell.angle_beta   90.00
_cell.angle_gamma   90.00
#
_symmetry.space_group_name_H-M   'P 1'
#
loop_
_entity.id
_entity.type
_entity.pdbx_description
1 polymer ?
#
loop_
_entity_poly.entity_id
_entity_poly.type
_entity_poly.pdbx_seq_one_letter_code
_entity_poly.pdbx_strand_id
1 'polypeptide(L)'
;MKKEDRKLTAAELPAGGLLEAGTAENFKTGPWRSQRPVWNKDKCISCLTCWIYCPDAAIKIAPDEKKTTVVIGIDYDHCKGCGICARECPPKIAAITMEEEKK
;
A
#
# COMPACT_ATOMS: atom_id res chain seq x y z
N MET A 1 9.50 -24.52 2.06
CA MET A 1 8.57 -23.72 1.26
C MET A 1 7.48 -23.16 2.15
N LYS A 2 7.17 -21.94 1.96
CA LYS A 2 6.07 -21.34 2.67
C LYS A 2 4.78 -21.81 2.03
N LYS A 3 3.80 -22.17 2.86
CA LYS A 3 2.54 -22.69 2.35
C LYS A 3 1.84 -21.76 1.39
N GLU A 4 2.00 -20.44 1.58
CA GLU A 4 1.36 -19.42 0.78
C GLU A 4 1.89 -19.34 -0.65
N ASP A 5 3.04 -19.96 -0.93
CA ASP A 5 3.61 -19.97 -2.29
C ASP A 5 3.06 -21.10 -3.13
N ARG A 6 2.37 -22.06 -2.52
CA ARG A 6 1.81 -23.22 -3.19
C ARG A 6 0.30 -23.04 -3.38
N LYS A 7 -0.16 -23.37 -4.55
CA LYS A 7 -1.61 -23.37 -4.79
C LYS A 7 -2.24 -24.55 -4.09
N LEU A 8 -3.33 -24.27 -3.39
CA LEU A 8 -4.05 -25.31 -2.68
C LEU A 8 -4.91 -26.14 -3.64
N THR A 9 -5.05 -27.42 -3.33
CA THR A 9 -6.00 -28.27 -4.06
C THR A 9 -7.42 -28.01 -3.55
N ALA A 10 -8.42 -28.48 -4.32
CA ALA A 10 -9.81 -28.31 -3.91
C ALA A 10 -10.09 -28.94 -2.55
N ALA A 11 -9.43 -30.07 -2.24
CA ALA A 11 -9.63 -30.77 -0.96
C ALA A 11 -9.05 -29.99 0.22
N GLU A 12 -8.05 -29.15 -0.04
CA GLU A 12 -7.39 -28.36 1.01
C GLU A 12 -8.07 -27.04 1.28
N LEU A 13 -8.97 -26.58 0.39
CA LEU A 13 -9.63 -25.30 0.55
C LEU A 13 -10.67 -25.35 1.69
N PRO A 14 -10.79 -24.24 2.44
CA PRO A 14 -11.84 -24.16 3.47
C PRO A 14 -13.23 -24.25 2.86
N ALA A 15 -14.13 -24.87 3.58
CA ALA A 15 -15.53 -24.99 3.15
C ALA A 15 -16.16 -23.59 3.03
N GLY A 16 -16.90 -23.36 1.94
CA GLY A 16 -17.58 -22.10 1.72
C GLY A 16 -16.72 -20.94 1.30
N GLY A 17 -15.43 -21.20 1.00
CA GLY A 17 -14.52 -20.15 0.60
C GLY A 17 -14.15 -19.17 1.71
N LEU A 18 -14.35 -19.58 2.95
CA LEU A 18 -14.01 -18.73 4.10
C LEU A 18 -12.50 -18.74 4.32
N LEU A 19 -11.95 -17.57 4.59
CA LEU A 19 -10.55 -17.40 4.92
C LEU A 19 -10.41 -16.90 6.35
N GLU A 20 -9.27 -17.21 6.96
CA GLU A 20 -8.97 -16.69 8.27
C GLU A 20 -8.74 -15.18 8.20
N ALA A 21 -8.97 -14.50 9.32
CA ALA A 21 -8.77 -13.05 9.38
C ALA A 21 -7.30 -12.69 9.12
N GLY A 22 -7.09 -11.59 8.40
CA GLY A 22 -5.74 -11.06 8.15
C GLY A 22 -4.97 -11.77 7.05
N THR A 23 -5.55 -12.75 6.37
CA THR A 23 -4.83 -13.48 5.31
C THR A 23 -4.56 -12.63 4.07
N ALA A 24 -5.30 -11.53 3.90
CA ALA A 24 -5.08 -10.63 2.78
C ALA A 24 -3.67 -10.00 2.80
N GLU A 25 -3.05 -9.92 3.95
CA GLU A 25 -1.68 -9.40 4.05
C GLU A 25 -0.68 -10.28 3.32
N ASN A 26 -0.99 -11.57 3.19
CA ASN A 26 -0.13 -12.52 2.50
C ASN A 26 -0.33 -12.51 0.99
N PHE A 27 -1.39 -11.90 0.52
CA PHE A 27 -1.67 -11.82 -0.90
C PHE A 27 -1.18 -10.49 -1.46
N LYS A 28 -0.02 -10.51 -2.09
CA LYS A 28 0.64 -9.31 -2.59
C LYS A 28 0.07 -8.92 -3.94
N THR A 29 -0.68 -7.82 -3.97
CA THR A 29 -1.32 -7.31 -5.19
C THR A 29 -0.50 -6.23 -5.89
N GLY A 30 0.69 -5.94 -5.38
CA GLY A 30 1.58 -4.93 -5.98
C GLY A 30 1.84 -5.12 -7.47
N PRO A 31 2.03 -6.35 -7.97
CA PRO A 31 2.24 -6.57 -9.41
C PRO A 31 1.08 -6.17 -10.30
N TRP A 32 -0.10 -5.92 -9.74
CA TRP A 32 -1.29 -5.53 -10.52
C TRP A 32 -1.21 -4.10 -11.05
N ARG A 33 -0.37 -3.26 -10.45
CA ARG A 33 -0.32 -1.84 -10.84
C ARG A 33 0.43 -1.63 -12.14
N SER A 34 0.02 -0.61 -12.89
CA SER A 34 0.72 -0.15 -14.10
C SER A 34 1.54 1.12 -13.82
N GLN A 35 1.17 1.86 -12.81
CA GLN A 35 1.88 3.05 -12.33
C GLN A 35 2.06 2.92 -10.83
N ARG A 36 3.10 3.54 -10.30
CA ARG A 36 3.34 3.53 -8.87
C ARG A 36 3.55 4.94 -8.34
N PRO A 37 3.10 5.22 -7.13
CA PRO A 37 3.40 6.49 -6.49
C PRO A 37 4.84 6.48 -5.96
N VAL A 38 5.52 7.60 -6.12
CA VAL A 38 6.84 7.83 -5.55
C VAL A 38 6.72 8.93 -4.51
N TRP A 39 7.08 8.60 -3.27
CA TRP A 39 6.96 9.51 -2.15
C TRP A 39 8.29 10.21 -1.90
N ASN A 40 8.24 11.54 -1.80
CA ASN A 40 9.42 12.35 -1.50
C ASN A 40 9.34 12.84 -0.06
N LYS A 41 10.18 12.27 0.78
CA LYS A 41 10.23 12.58 2.20
C LYS A 41 10.48 14.07 2.48
N ASP A 42 11.35 14.69 1.66
CA ASP A 42 11.75 16.07 1.89
C ASP A 42 10.60 17.07 1.67
N LYS A 43 9.67 16.72 0.80
CA LYS A 43 8.52 17.58 0.51
C LYS A 43 7.32 17.26 1.40
N CYS A 44 7.28 16.10 2.02
CA CYS A 44 6.13 15.64 2.77
C CYS A 44 6.00 16.36 4.10
N ILE A 45 4.82 16.87 4.39
CA ILE A 45 4.50 17.50 5.67
C ILE A 45 3.70 16.58 6.60
N SER A 46 3.50 15.33 6.18
CA SER A 46 2.79 14.33 6.97
C SER A 46 1.38 14.76 7.37
N CYS A 47 0.65 15.36 6.42
CA CYS A 47 -0.74 15.73 6.65
C CYS A 47 -1.68 14.52 6.71
N LEU A 48 -1.20 13.35 6.33
CA LEU A 48 -1.92 12.08 6.34
C LEU A 48 -3.11 11.99 5.39
N THR A 49 -3.28 12.96 4.50
CA THR A 49 -4.38 12.91 3.53
C THR A 49 -4.27 11.68 2.63
N CYS A 50 -3.06 11.36 2.16
CA CYS A 50 -2.84 10.16 1.35
C CYS A 50 -3.18 8.89 2.12
N TRP A 51 -2.84 8.85 3.40
CA TRP A 51 -3.13 7.69 4.24
C TRP A 51 -4.64 7.48 4.41
N ILE A 52 -5.39 8.57 4.59
CA ILE A 52 -6.84 8.50 4.77
C ILE A 52 -7.52 7.99 3.50
N TYR A 53 -7.05 8.42 2.34
CA TYR A 53 -7.71 8.12 1.07
C TYR A 53 -7.19 6.85 0.38
N CYS A 54 -6.11 6.24 0.88
CA CYS A 54 -5.59 5.04 0.24
C CYS A 54 -6.57 3.87 0.41
N PRO A 55 -7.15 3.34 -0.69
CA PRO A 55 -8.14 2.27 -0.59
C PRO A 55 -7.56 0.94 -0.10
N ASP A 56 -6.26 0.74 -0.24
CA ASP A 56 -5.59 -0.49 0.15
C ASP A 56 -4.78 -0.35 1.44
N ALA A 57 -4.88 0.80 2.09
CA ALA A 57 -4.11 1.10 3.31
C ALA A 57 -2.61 0.83 3.12
N ALA A 58 -2.09 1.19 1.94
CA ALA A 58 -0.70 0.92 1.58
C ALA A 58 0.26 2.02 2.00
N ILE A 59 -0.24 3.11 2.57
CA ILE A 59 0.63 4.18 3.08
C ILE A 59 1.05 3.81 4.51
N LYS A 60 2.36 3.75 4.73
CA LYS A 60 2.90 3.40 6.04
C LYS A 60 3.09 4.64 6.88
N ILE A 61 2.67 4.58 8.12
CA ILE A 61 2.82 5.66 9.08
C ILE A 61 3.49 5.14 10.35
N ALA A 62 4.13 6.04 11.08
CA ALA A 62 4.74 5.70 12.36
C ALA A 62 4.89 6.97 13.19
N PRO A 63 4.94 6.88 14.54
CA PRO A 63 5.23 8.03 15.37
C PRO A 63 6.70 8.43 15.21
N ASP A 64 6.95 9.74 15.15
CA ASP A 64 8.32 10.24 15.13
C ASP A 64 8.80 10.60 16.55
N GLU A 65 9.99 11.21 16.64
CA GLU A 65 10.58 11.59 17.93
C GLU A 65 9.69 12.52 18.75
N LYS A 66 8.87 13.32 18.09
CA LYS A 66 7.96 14.27 18.74
C LYS A 66 6.62 13.64 19.06
N LYS A 67 6.48 12.33 18.92
CA LYS A 67 5.25 11.58 19.11
C LYS A 67 4.13 11.98 18.13
N THR A 68 4.49 12.64 17.05
CA THR A 68 3.58 13.00 15.99
C THR A 68 3.58 11.88 14.95
N THR A 69 2.41 11.51 14.45
CA THR A 69 2.32 10.49 13.40
C THR A 69 2.80 11.06 12.07
N VAL A 70 3.74 10.40 11.46
CA VAL A 70 4.31 10.83 10.17
C VAL A 70 4.27 9.69 9.17
N VAL A 71 4.28 10.06 7.88
CA VAL A 71 4.38 9.08 6.80
C VAL A 71 5.82 8.60 6.70
N ILE A 72 6.02 7.29 6.60
CA ILE A 72 7.34 6.70 6.48
C ILE A 72 7.57 6.01 5.14
N GLY A 73 6.56 5.85 4.33
CA GLY A 73 6.74 5.23 3.01
C GLY A 73 5.46 4.63 2.48
N ILE A 74 5.61 3.85 1.41
CA ILE A 74 4.51 3.21 0.72
C ILE A 74 4.78 1.71 0.67
N ASP A 75 3.77 0.91 1.00
CA ASP A 75 3.84 -0.54 0.91
C ASP A 75 3.55 -0.98 -0.51
N TYR A 76 4.59 -1.14 -1.32
CA TYR A 76 4.45 -1.53 -2.72
C TYR A 76 3.96 -2.96 -2.92
N ASP A 77 3.98 -3.79 -1.89
CA ASP A 77 3.43 -5.14 -1.98
C ASP A 77 1.91 -5.13 -2.13
N HIS A 78 1.25 -4.08 -1.65
CA HIS A 78 -0.21 -3.97 -1.68
C HIS A 78 -0.72 -2.77 -2.46
N CYS A 79 0.13 -1.82 -2.80
CA CYS A 79 -0.24 -0.64 -3.57
C CYS A 79 -0.65 -1.04 -4.99
N LYS A 80 -1.82 -0.59 -5.41
CA LYS A 80 -2.35 -0.88 -6.75
C LYS A 80 -2.16 0.25 -7.76
N GLY A 81 -1.53 1.35 -7.34
CA GLY A 81 -1.24 2.45 -8.25
C GLY A 81 -2.47 3.23 -8.68
N CYS A 82 -3.48 3.34 -7.82
CA CYS A 82 -4.72 4.04 -8.16
C CYS A 82 -4.55 5.54 -8.35
N GLY A 83 -3.47 6.12 -7.81
CA GLY A 83 -3.19 7.54 -7.98
C GLY A 83 -3.91 8.49 -7.01
N ILE A 84 -4.75 7.95 -6.14
CA ILE A 84 -5.52 8.79 -5.21
C ILE A 84 -4.60 9.54 -4.26
N CYS A 85 -3.58 8.88 -3.72
CA CYS A 85 -2.63 9.51 -2.80
C CYS A 85 -1.91 10.70 -3.47
N ALA A 86 -1.48 10.53 -4.71
CA ALA A 86 -0.82 11.60 -5.45
C ALA A 86 -1.79 12.76 -5.76
N ARG A 87 -3.05 12.41 -6.06
CA ARG A 87 -4.07 13.41 -6.34
C ARG A 87 -4.45 14.21 -5.11
N GLU A 88 -4.56 13.56 -3.97
CA GLU A 88 -4.98 14.20 -2.73
C GLU A 88 -3.86 14.89 -1.97
N CYS A 89 -2.60 14.61 -2.32
CA CYS A 89 -1.49 15.36 -1.74
C CYS A 89 -1.61 16.82 -2.16
N PRO A 90 -1.53 17.78 -1.21
CA PRO A 90 -1.72 19.19 -1.56
C PRO A 90 -0.81 19.60 -2.73
N PRO A 91 -1.36 20.27 -3.76
CA PRO A 91 -0.56 20.63 -4.95
C PRO A 91 0.67 21.46 -4.66
N LYS A 92 0.64 22.26 -3.60
CA LYS A 92 1.80 23.08 -3.20
C LYS A 92 2.94 22.22 -2.66
N ILE A 93 2.63 21.04 -2.16
CA ILE A 93 3.61 20.14 -1.56
C ILE A 93 4.07 19.10 -2.57
N ALA A 94 3.13 18.49 -3.29
CA ALA A 94 3.40 17.53 -4.35
C ALA A 94 4.47 16.49 -3.94
N ALA A 95 4.33 15.93 -2.74
CA ALA A 95 5.30 14.98 -2.21
C ALA A 95 5.19 13.61 -2.88
N ILE A 96 4.07 13.33 -3.53
CA ILE A 96 3.84 12.06 -4.20
C ILE A 96 3.59 12.30 -5.68
N THR A 97 4.37 11.63 -6.52
CA THR A 97 4.20 11.68 -7.98
C THR A 97 4.02 10.26 -8.50
N MET A 98 3.29 10.13 -9.60
CA MET A 98 3.08 8.82 -10.22
C MET A 98 4.11 8.58 -11.32
N GLU A 99 4.70 7.39 -11.34
CA GLU A 99 5.64 6.97 -12.36
C GLU A 99 5.19 5.63 -12.94
N GLU A 100 5.57 5.34 -14.18
CA GLU A 100 5.27 4.05 -14.76
C GLU A 100 6.00 2.93 -14.04
N GLU A 101 5.30 1.82 -13.85
CA GLU A 101 5.90 0.64 -13.24
C GLU A 101 6.75 -0.07 -14.27
N LYS A 102 8.02 -0.25 -13.96
CA LYS A 102 8.92 -1.02 -14.82
C LYS A 102 8.86 -2.47 -14.38
N LYS A 103 8.29 -3.30 -15.22
CA LYS A 103 8.18 -4.74 -14.96
C LYS A 103 9.25 -5.51 -15.71
#